data_08f38b2869085ab3284279197b404286
#
_entry.id   08f38b2869085ab3284279197b404286
#
_cell.length_a   1.000
_cell.length_b   1.000
_cell.length_c   1.000
_cell.angle_alpha   90.00
_cell.angle_beta   90.00
_cell.angle_gamma   90.00
#
_symmetry.space_group_name_H-M   'P 1'
#
loop_
_entity.id
_entity.type
_entity.pdbx_description
1 polymer ?
#
loop_
_entity_poly.entity_id
_entity_poly.type
_entity_poly.pdbx_seq_one_letter_code
_entity_poly.pdbx_strand_id
1 'polypeptide(L)'
;MNVSFEYARIRRVGSFEELVGTPFAEGVNALCWEREIPGDYAEVVRLLGGGEGIVGVDEERLRALPVSEAGQVAVERLVEDLRLLLDQGLVPELNIIHGYPRDEEPEGVRTDVFSFHADRAPVEADTYLCTYFGPASEGLRNEEGRKHVEVPETRAALLKLYGGEEGPDFEEYLSEYCYDLHYAPVTGARPYGFGLGHVWRIAVEYPGCPVPPCIHRAPETAVGDGARLLMIS
;
A
#
# COMPACT_ATOMS: atom_id res chain seq x y z
N MET A 1 15.45 12.23 -5.65
CA MET A 1 16.58 11.28 -5.45
C MET A 1 16.17 9.98 -6.11
N ASN A 2 16.84 9.57 -7.21
CA ASN A 2 16.58 8.27 -7.81
C ASN A 2 17.04 7.20 -6.82
N VAL A 3 16.08 6.52 -6.23
CA VAL A 3 16.37 5.37 -5.38
C VAL A 3 16.75 4.24 -6.33
N SER A 4 18.01 3.86 -6.34
CA SER A 4 18.49 2.66 -7.06
C SER A 4 17.85 1.45 -6.36
N PHE A 5 16.74 0.96 -6.91
CA PHE A 5 16.11 -0.26 -6.44
C PHE A 5 16.83 -1.48 -7.03
N GLU A 6 17.88 -1.92 -6.38
CA GLU A 6 18.43 -3.27 -6.61
C GLU A 6 17.77 -4.24 -5.61
N TYR A 7 16.51 -4.56 -5.85
CA TYR A 7 15.82 -5.63 -5.14
C TYR A 7 15.24 -6.61 -6.14
N ALA A 8 15.71 -7.85 -6.11
CA ALA A 8 15.40 -8.85 -7.14
C ALA A 8 13.91 -9.19 -7.25
N ARG A 9 13.10 -8.89 -6.22
CA ARG A 9 11.65 -9.13 -6.23
C ARG A 9 10.85 -7.99 -6.85
N ILE A 10 11.50 -6.89 -7.22
CA ILE A 10 10.86 -5.77 -7.91
C ILE A 10 11.29 -5.78 -9.37
N ARG A 11 10.31 -5.76 -10.29
CA ARG A 11 10.54 -5.56 -11.71
C ARG A 11 9.98 -4.22 -12.15
N ARG A 12 10.81 -3.42 -12.83
CA ARG A 12 10.36 -2.20 -13.50
C ARG A 12 9.80 -2.56 -14.87
N VAL A 13 8.71 -1.88 -15.22
CA VAL A 13 8.02 -2.03 -16.51
C VAL A 13 7.89 -0.68 -17.19
N GLY A 14 7.80 -0.69 -18.53
CA GLY A 14 7.82 0.51 -19.34
C GLY A 14 6.44 1.10 -19.63
N SER A 15 5.35 0.36 -19.37
CA SER A 15 3.99 0.80 -19.67
C SER A 15 2.97 0.18 -18.72
N PHE A 16 1.73 0.70 -18.79
CA PHE A 16 0.61 0.16 -18.04
C PHE A 16 0.25 -1.26 -18.52
N GLU A 17 0.31 -1.52 -19.83
CA GLU A 17 0.06 -2.84 -20.42
C GLU A 17 1.08 -3.87 -19.90
N GLU A 18 2.34 -3.50 -19.77
CA GLU A 18 3.35 -4.36 -19.14
C GLU A 18 3.08 -4.57 -17.66
N LEU A 19 2.63 -3.52 -16.93
CA LEU A 19 2.29 -3.62 -15.52
C LEU A 19 1.19 -4.67 -15.28
N VAL A 20 0.15 -4.64 -16.09
CA VAL A 20 -0.99 -5.57 -15.97
C VAL A 20 -0.65 -6.95 -16.54
N GLY A 21 0.02 -6.99 -17.69
CA GLY A 21 0.27 -8.23 -18.45
C GLY A 21 1.44 -9.08 -17.94
N THR A 22 2.32 -8.54 -17.10
CA THR A 22 3.46 -9.31 -16.57
C THR A 22 3.04 -10.17 -15.39
N PRO A 23 3.16 -11.50 -15.44
CA PRO A 23 2.81 -12.35 -14.31
C PRO A 23 3.84 -12.23 -13.19
N PHE A 24 3.41 -12.42 -11.95
CA PHE A 24 4.31 -12.66 -10.83
C PHE A 24 4.95 -14.03 -10.97
N ALA A 25 6.27 -14.07 -11.12
CA ALA A 25 7.03 -15.29 -11.31
C ALA A 25 8.48 -15.09 -10.84
N GLU A 26 9.22 -16.19 -10.67
CA GLU A 26 10.65 -16.18 -10.34
C GLU A 26 10.98 -15.36 -9.08
N GLY A 27 10.04 -15.28 -8.15
CA GLY A 27 10.16 -14.53 -6.90
C GLY A 27 9.86 -13.03 -7.02
N VAL A 28 9.57 -12.50 -8.20
CA VAL A 28 9.11 -11.12 -8.40
C VAL A 28 7.71 -10.98 -7.82
N ASN A 29 7.54 -10.11 -6.82
CA ASN A 29 6.28 -9.89 -6.13
C ASN A 29 5.81 -8.42 -6.13
N ALA A 30 6.53 -7.57 -6.87
CA ALA A 30 6.13 -6.19 -7.12
C ALA A 30 6.56 -5.76 -8.53
N LEU A 31 5.65 -5.13 -9.24
CA LEU A 31 5.88 -4.49 -10.52
C LEU A 31 5.73 -2.98 -10.34
N CYS A 32 6.62 -2.20 -10.95
CA CYS A 32 6.60 -0.75 -10.85
C CYS A 32 6.65 -0.13 -12.25
N TRP A 33 5.58 0.54 -12.63
CA TRP A 33 5.61 1.44 -13.77
C TRP A 33 6.13 2.80 -13.30
N GLU A 34 7.46 2.94 -13.45
CA GLU A 34 8.17 4.16 -13.06
C GLU A 34 7.98 5.24 -14.13
N ARG A 35 7.48 6.40 -13.72
CA ARG A 35 7.16 7.51 -14.63
C ARG A 35 7.24 8.84 -13.90
N GLU A 36 7.47 9.89 -14.67
CA GLU A 36 7.27 11.26 -14.22
C GLU A 36 5.82 11.68 -14.51
N ILE A 37 5.20 12.36 -13.56
CA ILE A 37 3.85 12.86 -13.70
C ILE A 37 3.87 14.40 -13.70
N PRO A 38 3.55 15.05 -14.84
CA PRO A 38 3.43 16.50 -14.89
C PRO A 38 2.18 16.97 -14.17
N GLY A 39 2.16 18.24 -13.79
CA GLY A 39 1.00 18.89 -13.16
C GLY A 39 1.26 19.36 -11.73
N ASP A 40 0.31 20.12 -11.20
CA ASP A 40 0.36 20.64 -9.82
C ASP A 40 -0.61 19.88 -8.91
N TYR A 41 -0.13 18.77 -8.37
CA TYR A 41 -0.89 17.94 -7.41
C TYR A 41 -1.04 18.65 -6.05
N ALA A 42 -0.13 19.55 -5.70
CA ALA A 42 -0.24 20.34 -4.47
C ALA A 42 -1.44 21.29 -4.55
N GLU A 43 -1.67 21.91 -5.72
CA GLU A 43 -2.87 22.73 -5.96
C GLU A 43 -4.14 21.90 -5.84
N VAL A 44 -4.19 20.70 -6.46
CA VAL A 44 -5.33 19.78 -6.38
C VAL A 44 -5.64 19.43 -4.92
N VAL A 45 -4.64 19.00 -4.16
CA VAL A 45 -4.81 18.66 -2.74
C VAL A 45 -5.30 19.85 -1.91
N ARG A 46 -4.74 21.03 -2.14
CA ARG A 46 -5.16 22.25 -1.46
C ARG A 46 -6.62 22.61 -1.75
N LEU A 47 -7.07 22.44 -2.99
CA LEU A 47 -8.45 22.74 -3.41
C LEU A 47 -9.45 21.65 -3.00
N LEU A 48 -9.04 20.39 -2.87
CA LEU A 48 -9.85 19.34 -2.26
C LEU A 48 -10.18 19.65 -0.80
N GLY A 49 -9.36 20.50 -0.17
CA GLY A 49 -9.59 21.04 1.17
C GLY A 49 -9.03 20.19 2.30
N GLY A 50 -9.11 20.72 3.49
CA GLY A 50 -8.79 20.02 4.73
C GLY A 50 -9.91 19.08 5.16
N GLY A 51 -9.58 18.14 6.03
CA GLY A 51 -10.52 17.18 6.58
C GLY A 51 -9.86 16.32 7.64
N GLU A 52 -10.53 15.26 8.02
CA GLU A 52 -10.03 14.23 8.92
C GLU A 52 -10.21 12.85 8.26
N GLY A 53 -9.30 11.93 8.59
CA GLY A 53 -9.38 10.55 8.13
C GLY A 53 -9.14 10.40 6.62
N ILE A 54 -9.87 9.49 6.00
CA ILE A 54 -9.78 9.14 4.58
C ILE A 54 -11.05 9.63 3.88
N VAL A 55 -10.88 10.41 2.82
CA VAL A 55 -12.00 10.97 2.04
C VAL A 55 -11.85 10.59 0.58
N GLY A 56 -12.82 9.85 0.05
CA GLY A 56 -12.88 9.49 -1.36
C GLY A 56 -13.07 10.70 -2.26
N VAL A 57 -12.42 10.67 -3.42
CA VAL A 57 -12.46 11.72 -4.44
C VAL A 57 -12.86 11.08 -5.75
N ASP A 58 -14.04 11.42 -6.26
CA ASP A 58 -14.52 10.96 -7.56
C ASP A 58 -14.13 11.89 -8.72
N GLU A 59 -14.35 11.43 -9.94
CA GLU A 59 -14.04 12.20 -11.15
C GLU A 59 -14.84 13.51 -11.23
N GLU A 60 -16.09 13.52 -10.78
CA GLU A 60 -16.93 14.72 -10.80
C GLU A 60 -16.34 15.81 -9.91
N ARG A 61 -15.95 15.46 -8.69
CA ARG A 61 -15.29 16.37 -7.75
C ARG A 61 -13.97 16.87 -8.28
N LEU A 62 -13.13 16.00 -8.90
CA LEU A 62 -11.87 16.42 -9.51
C LEU A 62 -12.09 17.46 -10.61
N ARG A 63 -13.04 17.20 -11.54
CA ARG A 63 -13.32 18.09 -12.68
C ARG A 63 -13.96 19.41 -12.28
N ALA A 64 -14.60 19.47 -11.12
CA ALA A 64 -15.22 20.68 -10.58
C ALA A 64 -14.22 21.64 -9.91
N LEU A 65 -12.96 21.21 -9.69
CA LEU A 65 -11.95 22.04 -9.03
C LEU A 65 -11.56 23.24 -9.89
N PRO A 66 -11.53 24.46 -9.36
CA PRO A 66 -11.09 25.66 -10.07
C PRO A 66 -9.56 25.76 -10.11
N VAL A 67 -8.94 24.83 -10.82
CA VAL A 67 -7.47 24.68 -10.91
C VAL A 67 -6.86 25.56 -12.00
N SER A 68 -5.57 25.84 -11.88
CA SER A 68 -4.73 26.42 -12.93
C SER A 68 -4.53 25.44 -14.11
N GLU A 69 -3.85 25.88 -15.18
CA GLU A 69 -3.47 24.98 -16.29
C GLU A 69 -2.60 23.79 -15.78
N ALA A 70 -1.67 24.02 -14.86
CA ALA A 70 -0.86 22.96 -14.28
C ALA A 70 -1.68 22.01 -13.38
N GLY A 71 -2.65 22.55 -12.65
CA GLY A 71 -3.61 21.75 -11.89
C GLY A 71 -4.51 20.93 -12.80
N GLN A 72 -4.95 21.46 -13.96
CA GLN A 72 -5.73 20.73 -14.93
C GLN A 72 -4.97 19.51 -15.48
N VAL A 73 -3.67 19.67 -15.76
CA VAL A 73 -2.82 18.54 -16.17
C VAL A 73 -2.79 17.45 -15.09
N ALA A 74 -2.70 17.83 -13.80
CA ALA A 74 -2.74 16.87 -12.71
C ALA A 74 -4.11 16.15 -12.62
N VAL A 75 -5.22 16.89 -12.74
CA VAL A 75 -6.59 16.32 -12.73
C VAL A 75 -6.77 15.32 -13.88
N GLU A 76 -6.34 15.67 -15.10
CA GLU A 76 -6.44 14.78 -16.26
C GLU A 76 -5.65 13.48 -16.05
N ARG A 77 -4.44 13.57 -15.48
CA ARG A 77 -3.64 12.38 -15.16
C ARG A 77 -4.34 11.49 -14.10
N LEU A 78 -4.89 12.07 -13.04
CA LEU A 78 -5.64 11.32 -12.03
C LEU A 78 -6.82 10.56 -12.64
N VAL A 79 -7.60 11.24 -13.49
CA VAL A 79 -8.74 10.63 -14.18
C VAL A 79 -8.32 9.56 -15.16
N GLU A 80 -7.23 9.78 -15.91
CA GLU A 80 -6.67 8.79 -16.82
C GLU A 80 -6.25 7.52 -16.10
N ASP A 81 -5.52 7.65 -14.99
CA ASP A 81 -5.07 6.50 -14.21
C ASP A 81 -6.23 5.70 -13.59
N LEU A 82 -7.26 6.38 -13.07
CA LEU A 82 -8.48 5.73 -12.62
C LEU A 82 -9.15 4.92 -13.75
N ARG A 83 -9.23 5.50 -14.94
CA ARG A 83 -9.83 4.83 -16.12
C ARG A 83 -9.01 3.63 -16.58
N LEU A 84 -7.68 3.73 -16.57
CA LEU A 84 -6.81 2.61 -16.91
C LEU A 84 -7.12 1.37 -16.04
N LEU A 85 -7.32 1.55 -14.75
CA LEU A 85 -7.67 0.45 -13.83
C LEU A 85 -9.11 -0.02 -14.03
N LEU A 86 -10.07 0.90 -14.20
CA LEU A 86 -11.47 0.57 -14.50
C LEU A 86 -11.61 -0.26 -15.78
N ASP A 87 -10.84 0.06 -16.83
CA ASP A 87 -10.84 -0.67 -18.10
C ASP A 87 -10.29 -2.11 -17.95
N GLN A 88 -9.56 -2.41 -16.87
CA GLN A 88 -9.16 -3.77 -16.49
C GLN A 88 -10.20 -4.48 -15.62
N GLY A 89 -11.35 -3.87 -15.37
CA GLY A 89 -12.39 -4.43 -14.50
C GLY A 89 -12.08 -4.30 -13.00
N LEU A 90 -11.10 -3.46 -12.63
CA LEU A 90 -10.77 -3.14 -11.25
C LEU A 90 -11.67 -2.02 -10.72
N VAL A 91 -11.67 -1.81 -9.41
CA VAL A 91 -12.47 -0.77 -8.74
C VAL A 91 -11.53 0.19 -8.00
N PRO A 92 -10.82 1.09 -8.73
CA PRO A 92 -9.89 1.99 -8.10
C PRO A 92 -10.61 3.07 -7.28
N GLU A 93 -10.03 3.38 -6.14
CA GLU A 93 -10.41 4.51 -5.30
C GLU A 93 -9.29 5.54 -5.26
N LEU A 94 -9.63 6.81 -5.50
CA LEU A 94 -8.74 7.93 -5.23
C LEU A 94 -9.13 8.53 -3.88
N ASN A 95 -8.17 8.62 -2.98
CA ASN A 95 -8.39 9.08 -1.62
C ASN A 95 -7.47 10.25 -1.27
N ILE A 96 -8.05 11.32 -0.71
CA ILE A 96 -7.29 12.29 0.06
C ILE A 96 -7.28 11.86 1.53
N ILE A 97 -6.09 11.68 2.08
CA ILE A 97 -5.88 11.09 3.39
C ILE A 97 -5.26 12.15 4.30
N HIS A 98 -6.02 12.58 5.28
CA HIS A 98 -5.58 13.55 6.31
C HIS A 98 -5.04 12.84 7.55
N GLY A 99 -5.25 11.55 7.67
CA GLY A 99 -4.74 10.67 8.70
C GLY A 99 -5.38 9.30 8.59
N TYR A 100 -4.67 8.29 9.04
CA TYR A 100 -5.22 6.94 9.22
C TYR A 100 -5.58 6.72 10.68
N PRO A 101 -6.58 5.86 10.96
CA PRO A 101 -6.79 5.35 12.31
C PRO A 101 -5.49 4.71 12.83
N ARG A 102 -5.15 4.98 14.08
CA ARG A 102 -4.01 4.37 14.75
C ARG A 102 -4.50 3.41 15.82
N ASP A 103 -3.85 2.30 15.92
CA ASP A 103 -3.96 1.40 17.05
C ASP A 103 -3.03 1.93 18.16
N GLU A 104 -3.60 2.74 19.06
CA GLU A 104 -2.83 3.41 20.12
C GLU A 104 -2.47 2.45 21.26
N GLU A 105 -3.28 1.42 21.49
CA GLU A 105 -3.08 0.42 22.54
C GLU A 105 -3.24 -0.99 21.95
N PRO A 106 -2.31 -1.45 21.08
CA PRO A 106 -2.46 -2.73 20.42
C PRO A 106 -2.41 -3.89 21.43
N GLU A 107 -3.43 -4.73 21.39
CA GLU A 107 -3.44 -5.98 22.14
C GLU A 107 -2.57 -7.02 21.40
N GLY A 108 -1.27 -7.02 21.72
CA GLY A 108 -0.31 -8.00 21.18
C GLY A 108 0.50 -7.49 19.99
N VAL A 109 -0.11 -7.28 18.82
CA VAL A 109 0.55 -6.80 17.60
C VAL A 109 -0.25 -5.65 17.00
N ARG A 110 0.44 -4.57 16.62
CA ARG A 110 -0.19 -3.49 15.89
C ARG A 110 -0.59 -3.99 14.49
N THR A 111 -1.87 -3.83 14.15
CA THR A 111 -2.47 -4.24 12.87
C THR A 111 -2.97 -3.07 12.03
N ASP A 112 -2.60 -1.82 12.40
CA ASP A 112 -2.88 -0.66 11.58
C ASP A 112 -1.96 -0.59 10.35
N VAL A 113 -2.31 0.29 9.39
CA VAL A 113 -1.58 0.43 8.11
C VAL A 113 -0.16 0.97 8.24
N PHE A 114 0.25 1.45 9.41
CA PHE A 114 1.62 1.89 9.68
C PHE A 114 2.56 0.74 10.04
N SER A 115 2.01 -0.41 10.45
CA SER A 115 2.76 -1.65 10.60
C SER A 115 3.09 -2.23 9.23
N PHE A 116 4.29 -2.80 9.04
CA PHE A 116 4.58 -3.55 7.83
C PHE A 116 3.67 -4.77 7.75
N HIS A 117 2.94 -4.88 6.64
CA HIS A 117 1.96 -5.94 6.43
C HIS A 117 1.95 -6.41 4.98
N ALA A 118 1.29 -7.51 4.74
CA ALA A 118 0.88 -7.98 3.43
C ALA A 118 -0.64 -7.94 3.34
N ASP A 119 -1.17 -7.60 2.17
CA ASP A 119 -2.59 -7.74 1.90
C ASP A 119 -2.95 -9.22 1.72
N ARG A 120 -4.20 -9.58 1.99
CA ARG A 120 -4.74 -10.93 1.78
C ARG A 120 -6.05 -10.88 1.00
N ALA A 121 -6.22 -11.86 0.10
CA ALA A 121 -7.47 -12.09 -0.60
C ALA A 121 -7.86 -13.58 -0.55
N PRO A 122 -9.17 -13.92 -0.61
CA PRO A 122 -9.62 -15.31 -0.61
C PRO A 122 -9.38 -16.02 -1.96
N VAL A 123 -9.14 -15.25 -3.03
CA VAL A 123 -8.89 -15.70 -4.40
C VAL A 123 -7.74 -14.91 -4.99
N GLU A 124 -7.29 -15.30 -6.19
CA GLU A 124 -6.27 -14.56 -6.94
C GLU A 124 -6.63 -13.08 -7.06
N ALA A 125 -5.77 -12.23 -6.57
CA ALA A 125 -5.90 -10.78 -6.58
C ALA A 125 -4.52 -10.11 -6.43
N ASP A 126 -4.48 -8.83 -6.77
CA ASP A 126 -3.31 -7.97 -6.63
C ASP A 126 -3.75 -6.62 -6.09
N THR A 127 -2.88 -5.93 -5.39
CA THR A 127 -3.10 -4.52 -5.03
C THR A 127 -2.40 -3.60 -6.01
N TYR A 128 -3.12 -2.63 -6.54
CA TYR A 128 -2.58 -1.52 -7.32
C TYR A 128 -2.56 -0.25 -6.49
N LEU A 129 -1.46 0.50 -6.51
CA LEU A 129 -1.39 1.76 -5.78
C LEU A 129 -0.48 2.79 -6.45
N CYS A 130 -0.82 4.08 -6.29
CA CYS A 130 -0.02 5.21 -6.72
C CYS A 130 -0.21 6.38 -5.76
N THR A 131 0.88 6.88 -5.19
CA THR A 131 0.86 8.12 -4.40
C THR A 131 1.18 9.30 -5.33
N TYR A 132 0.28 10.26 -5.43
CA TYR A 132 0.47 11.45 -6.27
C TYR A 132 1.00 12.65 -5.49
N PHE A 133 0.68 12.73 -4.21
CA PHE A 133 1.12 13.83 -3.34
C PHE A 133 1.28 13.35 -1.90
N GLY A 134 2.19 14.00 -1.16
CA GLY A 134 2.52 13.66 0.23
C GLY A 134 3.50 12.49 0.33
N PRO A 135 3.70 11.93 1.52
CA PRO A 135 4.61 10.83 1.74
C PRO A 135 4.15 9.55 1.00
N ALA A 136 5.06 8.91 0.26
CA ALA A 136 4.76 7.67 -0.47
C ALA A 136 4.71 6.45 0.47
N SER A 137 4.00 5.39 0.04
CA SER A 137 4.06 4.09 0.71
C SER A 137 5.49 3.55 0.75
N GLU A 138 5.77 2.73 1.74
CA GLU A 138 7.06 2.08 1.93
C GLU A 138 6.93 0.56 1.81
N GLY A 139 7.92 -0.06 1.19
CA GLY A 139 8.07 -1.52 1.13
C GLY A 139 9.19 -2.00 2.03
N LEU A 140 9.09 -3.25 2.46
CA LEU A 140 10.13 -3.97 3.18
C LEU A 140 10.55 -5.19 2.36
N ARG A 141 11.85 -5.44 2.27
CA ARG A 141 12.33 -6.66 1.63
C ARG A 141 11.84 -7.88 2.41
N ASN A 142 11.36 -8.92 1.73
CA ASN A 142 10.84 -10.11 2.40
C ASN A 142 11.88 -10.76 3.34
N GLU A 143 13.15 -10.68 2.98
CA GLU A 143 14.27 -11.21 3.77
C GLU A 143 14.57 -10.34 5.02
N GLU A 144 14.05 -9.12 5.06
CA GLU A 144 14.21 -8.16 6.16
C GLU A 144 12.95 -8.07 7.03
N GLY A 145 11.88 -8.81 6.69
CA GLY A 145 10.64 -8.92 7.46
C GLY A 145 10.53 -10.30 8.13
N ARG A 146 10.12 -10.32 9.41
CA ARG A 146 9.73 -11.53 10.13
C ARG A 146 8.29 -11.42 10.57
N LYS A 147 7.44 -12.40 10.25
CA LYS A 147 6.05 -12.37 10.74
C LYS A 147 6.05 -12.25 12.27
N HIS A 148 5.22 -11.37 12.80
CA HIS A 148 5.12 -11.18 14.26
C HIS A 148 4.74 -12.47 14.97
N VAL A 149 3.88 -13.29 14.37
CA VAL A 149 3.47 -14.60 14.91
C VAL A 149 4.59 -15.64 14.95
N GLU A 150 5.71 -15.41 14.25
CA GLU A 150 6.91 -16.27 14.28
C GLU A 150 7.94 -15.83 15.32
N VAL A 151 7.72 -14.69 15.98
CA VAL A 151 8.53 -14.20 17.08
C VAL A 151 8.04 -14.88 18.37
N PRO A 152 8.88 -15.70 19.07
CA PRO A 152 8.41 -16.53 20.18
C PRO A 152 7.71 -15.73 21.30
N GLU A 153 8.25 -14.57 21.64
CA GLU A 153 7.72 -13.71 22.68
C GLU A 153 6.34 -13.12 22.29
N THR A 154 6.21 -12.73 21.03
CA THR A 154 4.95 -12.20 20.47
C THR A 154 3.91 -13.32 20.38
N ARG A 155 4.29 -14.49 19.87
CA ARG A 155 3.39 -15.64 19.78
C ARG A 155 2.88 -16.07 21.16
N ALA A 156 3.76 -16.11 22.17
CA ALA A 156 3.36 -16.40 23.54
C ALA A 156 2.39 -15.37 24.13
N ALA A 157 2.60 -14.08 23.82
CA ALA A 157 1.69 -13.01 24.23
C ALA A 157 0.31 -13.15 23.54
N LEU A 158 0.26 -13.45 22.24
CA LEU A 158 -0.95 -13.69 21.49
C LEU A 158 -1.71 -14.93 21.97
N LEU A 159 -0.98 -16.02 22.31
CA LEU A 159 -1.58 -17.22 22.88
C LEU A 159 -2.22 -16.95 24.24
N LYS A 160 -1.58 -16.12 25.07
CA LYS A 160 -2.13 -15.66 26.35
C LYS A 160 -3.38 -14.81 26.14
N LEU A 161 -3.40 -13.93 25.15
CA LEU A 161 -4.54 -13.09 24.77
C LEU A 161 -5.71 -13.95 24.29
N TYR A 162 -5.43 -14.94 23.45
CA TYR A 162 -6.41 -15.93 22.98
C TYR A 162 -7.03 -16.74 24.13
N GLY A 163 -6.23 -17.07 25.15
CA GLY A 163 -6.70 -17.78 26.35
C GLY A 163 -6.98 -19.27 26.15
N GLY A 164 -6.57 -19.85 25.04
CA GLY A 164 -6.69 -21.27 24.72
C GLY A 164 -5.33 -21.97 24.66
N GLU A 165 -5.27 -23.02 23.87
CA GLU A 165 -4.05 -23.83 23.64
C GLU A 165 -3.54 -23.62 22.20
N GLU A 166 -2.25 -23.90 21.97
CA GLU A 166 -1.67 -23.97 20.63
C GLU A 166 -2.40 -25.03 19.80
N GLY A 167 -2.83 -24.66 18.59
CA GLY A 167 -3.54 -25.57 17.71
C GLY A 167 -4.26 -24.87 16.57
N PRO A 168 -5.07 -25.59 15.78
CA PRO A 168 -5.77 -25.04 14.62
C PRO A 168 -6.66 -23.83 14.96
N ASP A 169 -7.34 -23.86 16.09
CA ASP A 169 -8.23 -22.75 16.51
C ASP A 169 -7.43 -21.47 16.85
N PHE A 170 -6.21 -21.63 17.37
CA PHE A 170 -5.30 -20.51 17.59
C PHE A 170 -4.78 -19.94 16.27
N GLU A 171 -4.44 -20.80 15.29
CA GLU A 171 -4.05 -20.32 13.95
C GLU A 171 -5.21 -19.59 13.24
N GLU A 172 -6.45 -20.06 13.40
CA GLU A 172 -7.63 -19.37 12.90
C GLU A 172 -7.79 -17.99 13.57
N TYR A 173 -7.64 -17.92 14.88
CA TYR A 173 -7.64 -16.65 15.63
C TYR A 173 -6.56 -15.69 15.12
N LEU A 174 -5.32 -16.16 14.89
CA LEU A 174 -4.24 -15.32 14.37
C LEU A 174 -4.58 -14.75 12.98
N SER A 175 -5.23 -15.56 12.16
CA SER A 175 -5.66 -15.18 10.82
C SER A 175 -6.86 -14.24 10.83
N GLU A 176 -7.85 -14.47 11.69
CA GLU A 176 -9.05 -13.64 11.83
C GLU A 176 -8.69 -12.20 12.23
N TYR A 177 -7.72 -12.04 13.13
CA TYR A 177 -7.23 -10.73 13.56
C TYR A 177 -6.06 -10.20 12.73
N CYS A 178 -5.71 -10.85 11.62
CA CYS A 178 -4.63 -10.46 10.71
C CYS A 178 -3.23 -10.41 11.35
N TYR A 179 -3.02 -10.99 12.52
CA TYR A 179 -1.71 -11.00 13.18
C TYR A 179 -0.63 -11.71 12.37
N ASP A 180 -1.02 -12.70 11.57
CA ASP A 180 -0.16 -13.47 10.68
C ASP A 180 0.24 -12.74 9.39
N LEU A 181 -0.35 -11.55 9.14
CA LEU A 181 -0.04 -10.70 8.00
C LEU A 181 0.94 -9.56 8.32
N HIS A 182 1.26 -9.35 9.59
CA HIS A 182 2.11 -8.26 10.03
C HIS A 182 3.54 -8.71 10.32
N TYR A 183 4.50 -7.83 9.98
CA TYR A 183 5.92 -8.15 9.98
C TYR A 183 6.72 -7.17 10.84
N ALA A 184 7.59 -7.73 11.69
CA ALA A 184 8.63 -6.97 12.36
C ALA A 184 9.85 -6.84 11.43
N PRO A 185 10.38 -5.64 11.19
CA PRO A 185 11.63 -5.47 10.47
C PRO A 185 12.79 -6.01 11.31
N VAL A 186 13.69 -6.76 10.69
CA VAL A 186 14.93 -7.23 11.37
C VAL A 186 15.87 -6.05 11.65
N THR A 187 16.79 -6.23 12.60
CA THR A 187 17.77 -5.19 12.92
C THR A 187 18.59 -4.81 11.68
N GLY A 188 18.57 -3.52 11.32
CA GLY A 188 19.28 -3.02 10.15
C GLY A 188 18.50 -3.11 8.84
N ALA A 189 17.22 -3.49 8.89
CA ALA A 189 16.32 -3.45 7.74
C ALA A 189 16.31 -2.06 7.08
N ARG A 190 16.18 -2.04 5.76
CA ARG A 190 16.18 -0.82 4.95
C ARG A 190 14.92 -0.76 4.10
N PRO A 191 13.84 -0.20 4.62
CA PRO A 191 12.64 0.03 3.84
C PRO A 191 12.94 0.86 2.59
N TYR A 192 12.19 0.61 1.53
CA TYR A 192 12.27 1.37 0.29
C TYR A 192 10.96 2.11 0.04
N GLY A 193 11.06 3.33 -0.52
CA GLY A 193 9.87 4.13 -0.86
C GLY A 193 9.31 3.71 -2.22
N PHE A 194 7.99 3.74 -2.37
CA PHE A 194 7.32 3.49 -3.65
C PHE A 194 7.41 4.69 -4.61
N GLY A 195 7.81 5.86 -4.12
CA GLY A 195 7.95 7.08 -4.91
C GLY A 195 6.61 7.74 -5.24
N LEU A 196 6.70 8.93 -5.84
CA LEU A 196 5.51 9.68 -6.27
C LEU A 196 5.25 9.46 -7.76
N GLY A 197 3.98 9.27 -8.12
CA GLY A 197 3.55 9.11 -9.50
C GLY A 197 3.80 7.75 -10.12
N HIS A 198 4.54 6.87 -9.46
CA HIS A 198 4.78 5.51 -9.92
C HIS A 198 3.57 4.63 -9.61
N VAL A 199 3.10 3.88 -10.60
CA VAL A 199 2.04 2.89 -10.37
C VAL A 199 2.68 1.57 -10.03
N TRP A 200 2.29 1.03 -8.90
CA TRP A 200 2.73 -0.27 -8.43
C TRP A 200 1.60 -1.28 -8.54
N ARG A 201 1.94 -2.51 -8.93
CA ARG A 201 1.13 -3.71 -8.78
C ARG A 201 1.91 -4.63 -7.85
N ILE A 202 1.31 -5.00 -6.72
CA ILE A 202 1.96 -5.79 -5.68
C ILE A 202 1.18 -7.08 -5.42
N ALA A 203 1.92 -8.16 -5.19
CA ALA A 203 1.35 -9.45 -4.89
C ALA A 203 0.75 -9.46 -3.48
N VAL A 204 -0.46 -9.98 -3.35
CA VAL A 204 -1.15 -10.24 -2.09
C VAL A 204 -1.04 -11.70 -1.69
N GLU A 205 -1.35 -12.03 -0.43
CA GLU A 205 -1.43 -13.41 0.01
C GLU A 205 -2.79 -14.03 -0.38
N TYR A 206 -2.79 -15.10 -1.18
CA TYR A 206 -3.97 -15.88 -1.50
C TYR A 206 -3.61 -17.37 -1.69
N PRO A 207 -4.59 -18.31 -1.58
CA PRO A 207 -4.32 -19.73 -1.76
C PRO A 207 -3.75 -20.06 -3.15
N GLY A 208 -2.51 -20.55 -3.21
CA GLY A 208 -1.82 -20.89 -4.46
C GLY A 208 -1.05 -19.74 -5.09
N CYS A 209 -0.89 -18.62 -4.43
CA CYS A 209 -0.04 -17.52 -4.92
C CYS A 209 1.37 -18.04 -5.25
N PRO A 210 1.90 -17.77 -6.47
CA PRO A 210 3.17 -18.35 -6.92
C PRO A 210 4.39 -17.66 -6.31
N VAL A 211 4.20 -16.54 -5.63
CA VAL A 211 5.27 -15.73 -5.03
C VAL A 211 4.89 -15.31 -3.60
N PRO A 212 5.85 -15.00 -2.72
CA PRO A 212 5.52 -14.42 -1.43
C PRO A 212 4.86 -13.04 -1.62
N PRO A 213 3.94 -12.63 -0.73
CA PRO A 213 3.30 -11.33 -0.84
C PRO A 213 4.30 -10.18 -0.67
N CYS A 214 3.99 -9.02 -1.24
CA CYS A 214 4.78 -7.82 -1.06
C CYS A 214 4.51 -7.22 0.33
N ILE A 215 5.56 -7.07 1.13
CA ILE A 215 5.45 -6.45 2.46
C ILE A 215 5.53 -4.92 2.29
N HIS A 216 4.51 -4.22 2.77
CA HIS A 216 4.43 -2.76 2.63
C HIS A 216 3.73 -2.12 3.83
N ARG A 217 3.74 -0.78 3.86
CA ARG A 217 3.01 0.00 4.86
C ARG A 217 2.66 1.41 4.36
N ALA A 218 1.73 2.07 5.01
CA ALA A 218 1.60 3.51 4.93
C ALA A 218 2.84 4.19 5.57
N PRO A 219 3.29 5.33 5.04
CA PRO A 219 4.41 6.06 5.62
C PRO A 219 4.04 6.55 7.02
N GLU A 220 4.99 6.51 7.94
CA GLU A 220 4.82 7.15 9.25
C GLU A 220 4.60 8.65 9.05
N THR A 221 3.45 9.13 9.49
CA THR A 221 3.08 10.54 9.43
C THR A 221 2.70 11.04 10.81
N ALA A 222 3.14 12.24 11.15
CA ALA A 222 2.70 12.93 12.36
C ALA A 222 1.45 13.77 12.07
N VAL A 223 0.73 14.11 13.13
CA VAL A 223 -0.36 15.08 13.03
C VAL A 223 0.19 16.42 12.51
N GLY A 224 -0.32 16.86 11.36
CA GLY A 224 0.13 18.10 10.71
C GLY A 224 1.11 17.94 9.55
N ASP A 225 1.54 16.73 9.21
CA ASP A 225 2.42 16.45 8.05
C ASP A 225 1.76 16.73 6.69
N GLY A 226 0.50 17.14 6.69
CA GLY A 226 -0.26 17.43 5.48
C GLY A 226 -1.00 16.21 4.93
N ALA A 227 -1.85 16.45 3.94
CA ALA A 227 -2.64 15.40 3.30
C ALA A 227 -1.79 14.58 2.33
N ARG A 228 -2.23 13.36 2.09
CA ARG A 228 -1.69 12.44 1.09
C ARG A 228 -2.76 12.17 0.04
N LEU A 229 -2.39 12.17 -1.25
CA LEU A 229 -3.29 11.77 -2.35
C LEU A 229 -2.85 10.42 -2.88
N LEU A 230 -3.70 9.41 -2.71
CA LEU A 230 -3.41 8.00 -3.01
C LEU A 230 -4.53 7.40 -3.85
N MET A 231 -4.17 6.76 -4.95
CA MET A 231 -5.02 5.80 -5.66
C MET A 231 -4.69 4.39 -5.21
N ILE A 232 -5.72 3.59 -4.96
CA ILE A 232 -5.59 2.17 -4.58
C ILE A 232 -6.73 1.36 -5.21
N SER A 233 -6.46 0.11 -5.58
CA SER A 233 -7.44 -0.85 -6.07
C SER A 233 -7.05 -2.26 -5.64
#